data_bac2ce16693a3a3dff297e2f1672c6b5
#
_entry.id   bac2ce16693a3a3dff297e2f1672c6b5
#
_cell.length_a   1.000
_cell.length_b   1.000
_cell.length_c   1.000
_cell.angle_alpha   90.00
_cell.angle_beta   90.00
_cell.angle_gamma   90.00
#
_symmetry.space_group_name_H-M   'P 1'
#
loop_
_entity.id
_entity.type
_entity.pdbx_description
1 polymer ?
#
loop_
_entity_poly.entity_id
_entity_poly.type
_entity_poly.pdbx_seq_one_letter_code
_entity_poly.pdbx_strand_id
1 'polypeptide(L)'
;MIFLSIGPNYTWAQAWRHMWTRGNKANASKLQSLLTKKYDAQKALLFSQGRGALAEAVRLATGGEGKVAVTSMTCFVVIEAIRTAGCEPLYVDVDRHTLQFNADNLRRATKSEDVRAVVVQNMLGIPVEIDEIMKVAHEHDMAVIEDLAHAVGGQYADGREIGTVGDYTMLSFGRDKMIDTINGGALVIRTTDVKNVVQPPLEEVPTIQQLRDRIYPLFACLVRGLFASGLGKCIHWFAYKTKIVVRSADDGTHPERTLPYWQAKLAYEQLKTIDKKVTMRLKNQDIYQKELTDFSVAASSNGVRWPLLVENRSEVLAKLKQAGVYAEDVWYEVPV
;
A
#
# COMPACT_ATOMS: atom_id res chain seq x y z
N MET A 1 -8.08 20.29 -14.28
CA MET A 1 -7.37 20.30 -12.99
C MET A 1 -7.04 18.87 -12.62
N ILE A 2 -5.78 18.57 -12.40
CA ILE A 2 -5.25 17.23 -12.08
C ILE A 2 -4.75 17.27 -10.64
N PHE A 3 -5.26 16.38 -9.81
CA PHE A 3 -4.78 16.19 -8.44
C PHE A 3 -3.98 14.91 -8.39
N LEU A 4 -2.72 14.99 -7.99
CA LEU A 4 -1.85 13.85 -7.73
C LEU A 4 -1.80 13.51 -6.23
N SER A 5 -2.27 14.42 -5.38
CA SER A 5 -2.11 14.37 -3.93
C SER A 5 -3.42 14.14 -3.13
N ILE A 6 -4.59 14.38 -3.70
CA ILE A 6 -5.87 14.32 -2.97
C ILE A 6 -6.62 13.02 -3.28
N GLY A 7 -5.92 11.91 -3.23
CA GLY A 7 -6.56 10.62 -3.44
C GLY A 7 -6.94 10.34 -4.90
N PRO A 8 -7.56 9.21 -5.16
CA PRO A 8 -7.83 8.77 -6.52
C PRO A 8 -8.82 9.72 -7.22
N ASN A 9 -8.58 9.92 -8.50
CA ASN A 9 -9.47 10.70 -9.36
C ASN A 9 -10.72 9.87 -9.71
N TYR A 10 -11.59 9.61 -8.73
CA TYR A 10 -12.83 8.88 -8.95
C TYR A 10 -13.68 9.54 -10.05
N THR A 11 -14.25 8.73 -10.91
CA THR A 11 -15.37 9.15 -11.77
C THR A 11 -16.68 9.09 -10.98
N TRP A 12 -17.70 9.83 -11.42
CA TRP A 12 -19.03 9.75 -10.81
C TRP A 12 -19.61 8.33 -10.86
N ALA A 13 -19.35 7.58 -11.94
CA ALA A 13 -19.77 6.18 -12.05
C ALA A 13 -19.13 5.28 -10.99
N GLN A 14 -17.82 5.46 -10.74
CA GLN A 14 -17.12 4.74 -9.68
C GLN A 14 -17.66 5.13 -8.30
N ALA A 15 -17.92 6.42 -8.06
CA ALA A 15 -18.46 6.91 -6.79
C ALA A 15 -19.85 6.32 -6.49
N TRP A 16 -20.74 6.31 -7.48
CA TRP A 16 -22.05 5.66 -7.36
C TRP A 16 -21.93 4.16 -7.15
N ARG A 17 -20.99 3.49 -7.82
CA ARG A 17 -20.73 2.06 -7.61
C ARG A 17 -20.32 1.77 -6.17
N HIS A 18 -19.40 2.55 -5.57
CA HIS A 18 -19.02 2.40 -4.17
C HIS A 18 -20.21 2.54 -3.22
N MET A 19 -21.04 3.57 -3.44
CA MET A 19 -22.22 3.83 -2.61
C MET A 19 -23.19 2.65 -2.57
N TRP A 20 -23.47 2.03 -3.73
CA TRP A 20 -24.54 1.05 -3.86
C TRP A 20 -24.07 -0.40 -3.96
N THR A 21 -22.77 -0.66 -3.95
CA THR A 21 -22.25 -2.03 -3.98
C THR A 21 -22.69 -2.78 -2.74
N ARG A 22 -23.35 -3.91 -2.95
CA ARG A 22 -23.70 -4.89 -1.90
C ARG A 22 -22.75 -6.07 -2.01
N GLY A 23 -22.37 -6.65 -0.89
CA GLY A 23 -21.53 -7.84 -0.81
C GLY A 23 -22.11 -8.85 0.18
N ASN A 24 -21.60 -10.07 0.09
CA ASN A 24 -21.95 -11.17 1.00
C ASN A 24 -20.71 -12.02 1.27
N LYS A 25 -20.82 -13.02 2.14
CA LYS A 25 -19.74 -13.94 2.51
C LYS A 25 -19.08 -14.60 1.29
N ALA A 26 -19.84 -14.94 0.25
CA ALA A 26 -19.29 -15.54 -0.96
C ALA A 26 -18.31 -14.58 -1.71
N ASN A 27 -18.50 -13.27 -1.59
CA ASN A 27 -17.56 -12.30 -2.18
C ASN A 27 -16.21 -12.31 -1.45
N ALA A 28 -16.22 -12.43 -0.12
CA ALA A 28 -14.98 -12.59 0.65
C ALA A 28 -14.27 -13.89 0.27
N SER A 29 -14.98 -15.02 0.21
CA SER A 29 -14.39 -16.30 -0.19
C SER A 29 -13.82 -16.27 -1.62
N LYS A 30 -14.51 -15.60 -2.58
CA LYS A 30 -14.00 -15.42 -3.95
C LYS A 30 -12.72 -14.58 -3.97
N LEU A 31 -12.63 -13.53 -3.17
CA LEU A 31 -11.42 -12.72 -3.05
C LEU A 31 -10.28 -13.54 -2.46
N GLN A 32 -10.52 -14.28 -1.37
CA GLN A 32 -9.52 -15.16 -0.75
C GLN A 32 -8.99 -16.20 -1.75
N SER A 33 -9.87 -16.88 -2.48
CA SER A 33 -9.48 -17.87 -3.50
C SER A 33 -8.70 -17.23 -4.66
N LEU A 34 -9.04 -16.00 -5.06
CA LEU A 34 -8.30 -15.29 -6.09
C LEU A 34 -6.90 -14.90 -5.60
N LEU A 35 -6.78 -14.42 -4.36
CA LEU A 35 -5.51 -14.06 -3.74
C LEU A 35 -4.59 -15.28 -3.59
N THR A 36 -5.10 -16.39 -3.05
CA THR A 36 -4.29 -17.62 -2.88
C THR A 36 -3.80 -18.13 -4.25
N LYS A 37 -4.67 -18.13 -5.28
CA LYS A 37 -4.27 -18.53 -6.62
C LYS A 37 -3.25 -17.58 -7.24
N LYS A 38 -3.45 -16.26 -7.12
CA LYS A 38 -2.59 -15.26 -7.76
C LYS A 38 -1.19 -15.22 -7.18
N TYR A 39 -1.07 -15.39 -5.87
CA TYR A 39 0.20 -15.31 -5.16
C TYR A 39 0.77 -16.67 -4.75
N ASP A 40 0.31 -17.76 -5.34
CA ASP A 40 0.74 -19.14 -5.07
C ASP A 40 0.85 -19.43 -3.57
N ALA A 41 -0.27 -19.30 -2.87
CA ALA A 41 -0.29 -19.33 -1.41
C ALA A 41 -1.33 -20.31 -0.87
N GLN A 42 -1.15 -20.70 0.38
CA GLN A 42 -2.02 -21.66 1.06
C GLN A 42 -3.25 -20.99 1.69
N LYS A 43 -3.11 -19.73 2.13
CA LYS A 43 -4.17 -19.03 2.84
C LYS A 43 -4.17 -17.54 2.56
N ALA A 44 -5.36 -16.94 2.57
CA ALA A 44 -5.54 -15.49 2.54
C ALA A 44 -6.50 -15.06 3.65
N LEU A 45 -6.11 -14.06 4.43
CA LEU A 45 -6.89 -13.42 5.48
C LEU A 45 -7.28 -12.02 5.03
N LEU A 46 -8.47 -11.57 5.38
CA LEU A 46 -8.98 -10.26 4.96
C LEU A 46 -9.13 -9.33 6.17
N PHE A 47 -8.62 -8.11 6.06
CA PHE A 47 -8.61 -7.11 7.11
C PHE A 47 -9.24 -5.80 6.63
N SER A 48 -9.78 -5.03 7.57
CA SER A 48 -10.35 -3.71 7.28
C SER A 48 -9.31 -2.67 6.84
N GLN A 49 -8.02 -2.96 7.03
CA GLN A 49 -6.89 -2.07 6.72
C GLN A 49 -5.66 -2.88 6.32
N GLY A 50 -4.82 -2.31 5.39
CA GLY A 50 -3.53 -2.91 5.03
C GLY A 50 -2.57 -2.99 6.22
N ARG A 51 -2.51 -1.96 7.07
CA ARG A 51 -1.65 -1.97 8.27
C ARG A 51 -2.08 -3.03 9.30
N GLY A 52 -3.38 -3.33 9.42
CA GLY A 52 -3.85 -4.45 10.24
C GLY A 52 -3.38 -5.80 9.71
N ALA A 53 -3.42 -5.98 8.38
CA ALA A 53 -2.86 -7.15 7.72
C ALA A 53 -1.32 -7.26 7.92
N LEU A 54 -0.61 -6.13 7.88
CA LEU A 54 0.84 -6.08 8.14
C LEU A 54 1.17 -6.42 9.60
N ALA A 55 0.43 -5.85 10.55
CA ALA A 55 0.63 -6.15 11.97
C ALA A 55 0.45 -7.67 12.25
N GLU A 56 -0.56 -8.28 11.63
CA GLU A 56 -0.77 -9.73 11.75
C GLU A 56 0.33 -10.53 11.06
N ALA A 57 0.83 -10.09 9.89
CA ALA A 57 1.99 -10.72 9.23
C ALA A 57 3.23 -10.69 10.13
N VAL A 58 3.53 -9.54 10.71
CA VAL A 58 4.65 -9.38 11.65
C VAL A 58 4.46 -10.27 12.88
N ARG A 59 3.29 -10.28 13.49
CA ARG A 59 2.98 -11.14 14.64
C ARG A 59 3.18 -12.63 14.34
N LEU A 60 2.73 -13.09 13.17
CA LEU A 60 2.90 -14.48 12.74
C LEU A 60 4.38 -14.82 12.46
N ALA A 61 5.12 -13.87 11.87
CA ALA A 61 6.52 -14.05 11.50
C ALA A 61 7.46 -14.07 12.72
N THR A 62 7.12 -13.33 13.79
CA THR A 62 8.04 -13.06 14.90
C THR A 62 7.60 -13.65 16.24
N GLY A 63 6.34 -14.09 16.35
CA GLY A 63 5.73 -14.42 17.63
C GLY A 63 5.33 -13.19 18.47
N GLY A 64 5.51 -11.98 17.95
CA GLY A 64 5.21 -10.72 18.65
C GLY A 64 6.37 -10.19 19.48
N GLU A 65 7.59 -10.54 19.17
CA GLU A 65 8.81 -10.09 19.87
C GLU A 65 9.99 -9.88 18.91
N GLY A 66 11.03 -9.19 19.38
CA GLY A 66 12.25 -8.93 18.62
C GLY A 66 12.13 -7.73 17.67
N LYS A 67 13.11 -7.63 16.75
CA LYS A 67 13.19 -6.53 15.78
C LYS A 67 12.73 -6.96 14.40
N VAL A 68 12.19 -5.98 13.65
CA VAL A 68 11.78 -6.15 12.26
C VAL A 68 12.50 -5.13 11.39
N ALA A 69 13.31 -5.63 10.45
CA ALA A 69 14.01 -4.78 9.50
C ALA A 69 13.01 -4.16 8.51
N VAL A 70 13.13 -2.86 8.29
CA VAL A 70 12.26 -2.08 7.40
C VAL A 70 13.04 -0.94 6.77
N THR A 71 12.69 -0.55 5.54
CA THR A 71 13.34 0.59 4.90
C THR A 71 13.18 1.88 5.72
N SER A 72 14.25 2.69 5.81
CA SER A 72 14.20 4.01 6.46
C SER A 72 13.27 4.99 5.72
N MET A 73 13.06 4.78 4.42
CA MET A 73 12.10 5.54 3.60
C MET A 73 10.75 4.82 3.59
N THR A 74 9.96 4.95 4.66
CA THR A 74 8.67 4.27 4.78
C THR A 74 7.58 5.18 5.34
N CYS A 75 6.33 4.75 5.15
CA CYS A 75 5.19 5.40 5.78
C CYS A 75 5.14 5.05 7.28
N PHE A 76 4.84 6.03 8.13
CA PHE A 76 4.74 5.81 9.58
C PHE A 76 3.74 4.70 9.97
N VAL A 77 2.71 4.44 9.15
CA VAL A 77 1.74 3.36 9.41
C VAL A 77 2.37 1.95 9.36
N VAL A 78 3.50 1.79 8.68
CA VAL A 78 4.27 0.54 8.68
C VAL A 78 4.95 0.36 10.03
N ILE A 79 5.53 1.42 10.56
CA ILE A 79 6.16 1.44 11.88
C ILE A 79 5.12 1.20 12.99
N GLU A 80 3.95 1.83 12.85
CA GLU A 80 2.82 1.59 13.75
C GLU A 80 2.37 0.12 13.73
N ALA A 81 2.29 -0.51 12.55
CA ALA A 81 1.94 -1.91 12.42
C ALA A 81 2.96 -2.84 13.10
N ILE A 82 4.28 -2.58 12.93
CA ILE A 82 5.36 -3.32 13.59
C ILE A 82 5.23 -3.21 15.11
N ARG A 83 5.03 -1.99 15.64
CA ARG A 83 4.86 -1.76 17.08
C ARG A 83 3.57 -2.40 17.62
N THR A 84 2.47 -2.34 16.85
CA THR A 84 1.20 -3.00 17.21
C THR A 84 1.35 -4.51 17.32
N ALA A 85 2.25 -5.10 16.53
CA ALA A 85 2.57 -6.52 16.60
C ALA A 85 3.46 -6.91 17.80
N GLY A 86 3.93 -5.94 18.61
CA GLY A 86 4.80 -6.15 19.77
C GLY A 86 6.29 -6.09 19.45
N CYS A 87 6.67 -5.69 18.24
CA CYS A 87 8.05 -5.66 17.76
C CYS A 87 8.62 -4.24 17.66
N GLU A 88 9.95 -4.16 17.56
CA GLU A 88 10.67 -2.90 17.33
C GLU A 88 11.12 -2.80 15.86
N PRO A 89 10.96 -1.62 15.21
CA PRO A 89 11.48 -1.41 13.87
C PRO A 89 13.00 -1.22 13.90
N LEU A 90 13.71 -1.91 12.99
CA LEU A 90 15.12 -1.67 12.68
C LEU A 90 15.21 -1.04 11.29
N TYR A 91 15.69 0.20 11.22
CA TYR A 91 15.74 0.92 9.96
C TYR A 91 16.94 0.52 9.11
N VAL A 92 16.67 0.22 7.84
CA VAL A 92 17.66 -0.11 6.81
C VAL A 92 17.77 1.05 5.83
N ASP A 93 18.97 1.55 5.62
CA ASP A 93 19.23 2.64 4.66
C ASP A 93 18.89 2.25 3.23
N VAL A 94 18.47 3.25 2.44
CA VAL A 94 18.16 3.10 1.02
C VAL A 94 19.30 3.58 0.14
N ASP A 95 19.43 2.99 -1.04
CA ASP A 95 20.22 3.51 -2.11
C ASP A 95 19.52 4.73 -2.74
N ARG A 96 20.24 5.84 -2.90
CA ARG A 96 19.66 7.10 -3.40
C ARG A 96 19.21 7.05 -4.87
N HIS A 97 19.74 6.12 -5.66
CA HIS A 97 19.42 6.00 -7.09
C HIS A 97 18.22 5.11 -7.34
N THR A 98 18.03 4.09 -6.50
CA THR A 98 16.92 3.15 -6.60
C THR A 98 15.77 3.47 -5.63
N LEU A 99 16.05 4.24 -4.56
CA LEU A 99 15.13 4.48 -3.42
C LEU A 99 14.72 3.18 -2.71
N GLN A 100 15.50 2.10 -2.88
CA GLN A 100 15.30 0.81 -2.25
C GLN A 100 16.49 0.48 -1.35
N PHE A 101 16.28 -0.31 -0.30
CA PHE A 101 17.40 -0.96 0.34
C PHE A 101 17.84 -2.18 -0.48
N ASN A 102 19.11 -2.54 -0.39
CA ASN A 102 19.70 -3.72 -1.01
C ASN A 102 20.20 -4.72 0.05
N ALA A 103 20.69 -5.86 -0.40
CA ALA A 103 21.19 -6.92 0.49
C ALA A 103 22.34 -6.45 1.38
N ASP A 104 23.24 -5.59 0.89
CA ASP A 104 24.38 -5.10 1.67
C ASP A 104 23.92 -4.12 2.77
N ASN A 105 22.93 -3.27 2.48
CA ASN A 105 22.30 -2.42 3.50
C ASN A 105 21.65 -3.28 4.59
N LEU A 106 20.89 -4.32 4.19
CA LEU A 106 20.24 -5.24 5.11
C LEU A 106 21.26 -5.98 5.98
N ARG A 107 22.28 -6.59 5.37
CA ARG A 107 23.33 -7.33 6.09
C ARG A 107 24.08 -6.44 7.11
N ARG A 108 24.36 -5.17 6.75
CA ARG A 108 25.00 -4.24 7.68
C ARG A 108 24.10 -3.90 8.86
N ALA A 109 22.82 -3.64 8.59
CA ALA A 109 21.85 -3.27 9.63
C ALA A 109 21.56 -4.41 10.60
N THR A 110 21.57 -5.67 10.13
CA THR A 110 21.19 -6.83 10.93
C THR A 110 22.36 -7.52 11.65
N LYS A 111 23.62 -7.13 11.37
CA LYS A 111 24.84 -7.83 11.80
C LYS A 111 24.96 -8.14 13.31
N SER A 112 24.40 -7.31 14.17
CA SER A 112 24.53 -7.42 15.63
C SER A 112 23.17 -7.30 16.33
N GLU A 113 22.09 -7.55 15.60
CA GLU A 113 20.73 -7.31 16.05
C GLU A 113 19.92 -8.62 16.05
N ASP A 114 19.03 -8.80 17.02
CA ASP A 114 18.05 -9.89 17.02
C ASP A 114 16.88 -9.54 16.10
N VAL A 115 17.06 -9.75 14.80
CA VAL A 115 16.06 -9.44 13.77
C VAL A 115 15.32 -10.70 13.37
N ARG A 116 14.01 -10.73 13.61
CA ARG A 116 13.16 -11.90 13.35
C ARG A 116 12.48 -11.86 11.97
N ALA A 117 12.30 -10.70 11.40
CA ALA A 117 11.67 -10.55 10.09
C ALA A 117 12.19 -9.33 9.35
N VAL A 118 12.01 -9.31 8.03
CA VAL A 118 12.24 -8.16 7.17
C VAL A 118 10.95 -7.83 6.39
N VAL A 119 10.55 -6.56 6.41
CA VAL A 119 9.47 -6.03 5.56
C VAL A 119 10.09 -5.48 4.29
N VAL A 120 9.89 -6.20 3.19
CA VAL A 120 10.36 -5.83 1.86
C VAL A 120 9.29 -4.99 1.18
N GLN A 121 9.55 -3.68 1.10
CA GLN A 121 8.68 -2.74 0.42
C GLN A 121 9.25 -2.45 -0.97
N ASN A 122 8.50 -2.73 -2.01
CA ASN A 122 8.82 -2.30 -3.37
C ASN A 122 8.28 -0.87 -3.54
N MET A 123 9.04 0.07 -2.97
CA MET A 123 8.64 1.47 -2.84
C MET A 123 8.34 2.10 -4.20
N LEU A 124 7.21 2.83 -4.29
CA LEU A 124 6.79 3.49 -5.51
C LEU A 124 6.59 2.53 -6.71
N GLY A 125 6.50 1.21 -6.44
CA GLY A 125 6.41 0.17 -7.45
C GLY A 125 7.76 -0.18 -8.10
N ILE A 126 8.88 0.32 -7.58
CA ILE A 126 10.23 -0.01 -8.02
C ILE A 126 10.64 -1.32 -7.37
N PRO A 127 10.97 -2.38 -8.12
CA PRO A 127 11.33 -3.67 -7.56
C PRO A 127 12.70 -3.64 -6.88
N VAL A 128 12.82 -4.42 -5.79
CA VAL A 128 14.11 -4.72 -5.16
C VAL A 128 14.76 -5.95 -5.81
N GLU A 129 16.05 -6.17 -5.54
CA GLU A 129 16.76 -7.40 -5.87
C GLU A 129 16.39 -8.50 -4.86
N ILE A 130 15.20 -9.11 -5.05
CA ILE A 130 14.56 -9.95 -4.04
C ILE A 130 15.40 -11.18 -3.67
N ASP A 131 16.07 -11.83 -4.63
CA ASP A 131 16.84 -13.05 -4.37
C ASP A 131 18.04 -12.80 -3.47
N GLU A 132 18.69 -11.65 -3.62
CA GLU A 132 19.81 -11.27 -2.74
C GLU A 132 19.33 -10.93 -1.32
N ILE A 133 18.15 -10.31 -1.20
CA ILE A 133 17.51 -10.07 0.10
C ILE A 133 17.10 -11.39 0.75
N MET A 134 16.53 -12.34 -0.01
CA MET A 134 16.17 -13.66 0.49
C MET A 134 17.39 -14.44 1.02
N LYS A 135 18.56 -14.35 0.36
CA LYS A 135 19.80 -14.95 0.85
C LYS A 135 20.17 -14.41 2.22
N VAL A 136 20.17 -13.07 2.38
CA VAL A 136 20.48 -12.45 3.69
C VAL A 136 19.45 -12.85 4.74
N ALA A 137 18.17 -12.89 4.38
CA ALA A 137 17.11 -13.32 5.30
C ALA A 137 17.33 -14.75 5.78
N HIS A 138 17.67 -15.68 4.89
CA HIS A 138 17.97 -17.07 5.24
C HIS A 138 19.26 -17.22 6.06
N GLU A 139 20.32 -16.43 5.77
CA GLU A 139 21.56 -16.39 6.54
C GLU A 139 21.34 -16.02 8.02
N HIS A 140 20.28 -15.28 8.31
CA HIS A 140 19.93 -14.75 9.63
C HIS A 140 18.63 -15.31 10.21
N ASP A 141 18.05 -16.36 9.63
CA ASP A 141 16.77 -16.97 10.05
C ASP A 141 15.61 -15.96 10.15
N MET A 142 15.61 -14.95 9.28
CA MET A 142 14.55 -13.92 9.22
C MET A 142 13.42 -14.36 8.30
N ALA A 143 12.19 -14.21 8.76
CA ALA A 143 11.01 -14.31 7.89
C ALA A 143 10.90 -13.10 6.94
N VAL A 144 10.42 -13.31 5.72
CA VAL A 144 10.28 -12.27 4.71
C VAL A 144 8.81 -11.91 4.48
N ILE A 145 8.46 -10.64 4.69
CA ILE A 145 7.13 -10.08 4.48
C ILE A 145 7.19 -9.12 3.31
N GLU A 146 6.54 -9.45 2.20
CA GLU A 146 6.43 -8.55 1.05
C GLU A 146 5.26 -7.57 1.25
N ASP A 147 5.54 -6.28 1.33
CA ASP A 147 4.53 -5.21 1.41
C ASP A 147 4.19 -4.71 0.01
N LEU A 148 3.00 -5.04 -0.47
CA LEU A 148 2.50 -4.66 -1.78
C LEU A 148 1.64 -3.39 -1.76
N ALA A 149 1.77 -2.52 -0.78
CA ALA A 149 1.00 -1.27 -0.77
C ALA A 149 1.20 -0.43 -2.04
N HIS A 150 2.38 -0.54 -2.69
CA HIS A 150 2.69 0.11 -3.97
C HIS A 150 2.97 -0.86 -5.13
N ALA A 151 2.97 -2.16 -4.89
CA ALA A 151 3.56 -3.11 -5.83
C ALA A 151 2.58 -4.13 -6.45
N VAL A 152 1.28 -4.06 -6.13
CA VAL A 152 0.30 -4.98 -6.72
C VAL A 152 0.33 -4.93 -8.25
N GLY A 153 0.49 -6.09 -8.88
CA GLY A 153 0.61 -6.25 -10.32
C GLY A 153 1.98 -5.88 -10.90
N GLY A 154 2.96 -5.59 -10.04
CA GLY A 154 4.37 -5.39 -10.43
C GLY A 154 5.11 -6.71 -10.61
N GLN A 155 6.26 -6.65 -11.25
CA GLN A 155 7.15 -7.78 -11.50
C GLN A 155 8.57 -7.48 -11.04
N TYR A 156 9.26 -8.49 -10.54
CA TYR A 156 10.70 -8.48 -10.36
C TYR A 156 11.43 -8.52 -11.72
N ALA A 157 12.74 -8.32 -11.71
CA ALA A 157 13.55 -8.28 -12.93
C ALA A 157 13.52 -9.60 -13.73
N ASP A 158 13.31 -10.72 -13.06
CA ASP A 158 13.19 -12.05 -13.66
C ASP A 158 11.77 -12.40 -14.17
N GLY A 159 10.82 -11.49 -14.04
CA GLY A 159 9.43 -11.65 -14.48
C GLY A 159 8.49 -12.29 -13.44
N ARG A 160 8.98 -12.75 -12.28
CA ARG A 160 8.09 -13.20 -11.19
C ARG A 160 7.22 -12.04 -10.70
N GLU A 161 5.96 -12.32 -10.40
CA GLU A 161 5.09 -11.31 -9.80
C GLU A 161 5.58 -10.94 -8.38
N ILE A 162 5.64 -9.64 -8.08
CA ILE A 162 5.95 -9.17 -6.73
C ILE A 162 4.86 -9.65 -5.78
N GLY A 163 5.27 -10.22 -4.66
CA GLY A 163 4.36 -10.85 -3.70
C GLY A 163 4.31 -12.36 -3.79
N THR A 164 5.14 -13.01 -4.62
CA THR A 164 5.17 -14.48 -4.76
C THR A 164 6.42 -15.15 -4.19
N VAL A 165 7.30 -14.40 -3.52
CA VAL A 165 8.62 -14.90 -3.08
C VAL A 165 8.75 -15.05 -1.57
N GLY A 166 8.39 -14.02 -0.79
CA GLY A 166 8.52 -14.05 0.68
C GLY A 166 7.52 -14.99 1.37
N ASP A 167 7.67 -15.21 2.65
CA ASP A 167 6.81 -16.09 3.47
C ASP A 167 5.38 -15.55 3.60
N TYR A 168 5.27 -14.22 3.68
CA TYR A 168 4.02 -13.50 3.83
C TYR A 168 3.93 -12.40 2.79
N THR A 169 2.70 -12.08 2.37
CA THR A 169 2.45 -10.94 1.47
C THR A 169 1.29 -10.11 1.98
N MET A 170 1.55 -8.85 2.25
CA MET A 170 0.54 -7.89 2.64
C MET A 170 0.05 -7.10 1.44
N LEU A 171 -1.26 -6.97 1.28
CA LEU A 171 -1.89 -6.10 0.30
C LEU A 171 -2.67 -4.99 1.00
N SER A 172 -2.58 -3.77 0.48
CA SER A 172 -3.41 -2.64 0.91
C SER A 172 -4.45 -2.30 -0.17
N PHE A 173 -5.69 -2.11 0.28
CA PHE A 173 -6.81 -1.66 -0.56
C PHE A 173 -7.24 -0.23 -0.19
N GLY A 174 -6.35 0.52 0.46
CA GLY A 174 -6.56 1.90 0.84
C GLY A 174 -6.64 2.84 -0.35
N ARG A 175 -6.98 4.10 -0.06
CA ARG A 175 -7.00 5.18 -1.05
C ARG A 175 -5.65 5.29 -1.74
N ASP A 176 -5.64 5.59 -3.04
CA ASP A 176 -4.45 5.75 -3.88
C ASP A 176 -3.65 4.47 -4.18
N LYS A 177 -4.13 3.32 -3.73
CA LYS A 177 -3.49 2.05 -4.04
C LYS A 177 -3.93 1.50 -5.40
N MET A 178 -3.22 0.51 -5.89
CA MET A 178 -3.56 -0.15 -7.16
C MET A 178 -4.94 -0.81 -7.10
N ILE A 179 -5.33 -1.31 -5.93
CA ILE A 179 -6.70 -1.73 -5.61
C ILE A 179 -7.21 -0.73 -4.58
N ASP A 180 -8.32 -0.08 -4.86
CA ASP A 180 -8.88 0.96 -4.00
C ASP A 180 -10.33 0.63 -3.64
N THR A 181 -10.53 0.35 -2.37
CA THR A 181 -11.86 0.16 -1.74
C THR A 181 -12.04 1.13 -0.57
N ILE A 182 -11.32 2.24 -0.58
CA ILE A 182 -11.21 3.29 0.44
C ILE A 182 -10.36 2.85 1.63
N ASN A 183 -10.68 1.73 2.22
CA ASN A 183 -9.95 1.00 3.25
C ASN A 183 -9.94 -0.48 2.89
N GLY A 184 -9.11 -1.23 3.57
CA GLY A 184 -9.01 -2.67 3.39
C GLY A 184 -7.59 -3.16 3.21
N GLY A 185 -7.42 -4.44 3.40
CA GLY A 185 -6.17 -5.14 3.17
C GLY A 185 -6.36 -6.65 3.18
N ALA A 186 -5.30 -7.35 2.81
CA ALA A 186 -5.24 -8.79 2.89
C ALA A 186 -3.84 -9.23 3.29
N LEU A 187 -3.77 -10.35 3.99
CA LEU A 187 -2.56 -11.09 4.27
C LEU A 187 -2.63 -12.42 3.55
N VAL A 188 -1.64 -12.69 2.74
CA VAL A 188 -1.44 -13.95 2.02
C VAL A 188 -0.27 -14.70 2.66
N ILE A 189 -0.44 -15.99 2.92
CA ILE A 189 0.47 -16.82 3.69
C ILE A 189 0.92 -18.00 2.86
N ARG A 190 2.24 -18.14 2.67
CA ARG A 190 2.88 -19.24 1.92
C ARG A 190 3.61 -20.26 2.80
N THR A 191 3.93 -19.91 4.04
CA THR A 191 4.64 -20.82 4.96
C THR A 191 3.92 -22.16 5.11
N THR A 192 4.67 -23.23 5.34
CA THR A 192 4.14 -24.60 5.40
C THR A 192 3.27 -24.89 6.62
N ASP A 193 3.41 -24.13 7.71
CA ASP A 193 2.66 -24.34 8.96
C ASP A 193 1.34 -23.55 9.02
N VAL A 194 0.62 -23.48 7.90
CA VAL A 194 -0.64 -22.76 7.79
C VAL A 194 -1.78 -23.41 8.58
N LYS A 195 -1.66 -24.69 8.91
CA LYS A 195 -2.74 -25.42 9.62
C LYS A 195 -3.03 -24.82 11.00
N ASN A 196 -2.01 -24.28 11.65
CA ASN A 196 -2.10 -23.66 12.97
C ASN A 196 -2.41 -22.15 12.94
N VAL A 197 -2.40 -21.53 11.76
CA VAL A 197 -2.80 -20.13 11.62
C VAL A 197 -4.32 -20.04 11.70
N VAL A 198 -4.84 -19.88 12.91
CA VAL A 198 -6.23 -19.55 13.13
C VAL A 198 -6.38 -18.05 13.04
N GLN A 199 -7.20 -17.57 12.09
CA GLN A 199 -7.57 -16.15 12.10
C GLN A 199 -8.27 -15.88 13.44
N PRO A 200 -7.78 -14.92 14.23
CA PRO A 200 -8.48 -14.53 15.45
C PRO A 200 -9.91 -14.07 15.08
N PRO A 201 -10.88 -14.21 15.99
CA PRO A 201 -12.23 -13.69 15.74
C PRO A 201 -12.11 -12.19 15.47
N LEU A 202 -12.43 -11.78 14.23
CA LEU A 202 -12.35 -10.39 13.82
C LEU A 202 -13.69 -9.69 14.06
N GLU A 203 -13.59 -8.47 14.56
CA GLU A 203 -14.72 -7.56 14.72
C GLU A 203 -15.19 -7.02 13.37
N GLU A 204 -16.47 -6.72 13.27
CA GLU A 204 -16.99 -5.99 12.12
C GLU A 204 -16.61 -4.49 12.19
N VAL A 205 -16.35 -3.90 11.06
CA VAL A 205 -16.16 -2.44 10.96
C VAL A 205 -17.46 -1.73 11.36
N PRO A 206 -17.42 -0.72 12.26
CA PRO A 206 -18.61 0.02 12.67
C PRO A 206 -19.41 0.57 11.49
N THR A 207 -20.74 0.46 11.54
CA THR A 207 -21.65 0.88 10.44
C THR A 207 -21.42 2.34 10.01
N ILE A 208 -21.14 3.23 10.97
CA ILE A 208 -20.87 4.64 10.66
C ILE A 208 -19.59 4.80 9.86
N GLN A 209 -18.55 4.01 10.12
CA GLN A 209 -17.32 4.01 9.35
C GLN A 209 -17.57 3.46 7.95
N GLN A 210 -18.30 2.36 7.81
CA GLN A 210 -18.69 1.81 6.51
C GLN A 210 -19.47 2.84 5.67
N LEU A 211 -20.37 3.62 6.29
CA LEU A 211 -21.13 4.68 5.61
C LEU A 211 -20.20 5.81 5.14
N ARG A 212 -19.27 6.25 5.98
CA ARG A 212 -18.25 7.25 5.61
C ARG A 212 -17.41 6.77 4.41
N ASP A 213 -16.97 5.51 4.43
CA ASP A 213 -16.19 4.92 3.34
C ASP A 213 -17.00 4.88 2.02
N ARG A 214 -18.28 4.55 2.08
CA ARG A 214 -19.16 4.54 0.90
C ARG A 214 -19.37 5.92 0.29
N ILE A 215 -19.50 6.94 1.13
CA ILE A 215 -19.77 8.33 0.70
C ILE A 215 -18.50 9.02 0.21
N TYR A 216 -17.31 8.58 0.68
CA TYR A 216 -16.05 9.25 0.38
C TYR A 216 -15.79 9.52 -1.12
N PRO A 217 -16.02 8.58 -2.06
CA PRO A 217 -15.79 8.85 -3.47
C PRO A 217 -16.73 9.94 -4.05
N LEU A 218 -17.97 10.02 -3.59
CA LEU A 218 -18.90 11.10 -3.96
C LEU A 218 -18.40 12.45 -3.43
N PHE A 219 -17.97 12.46 -2.16
CA PHE A 219 -17.36 13.64 -1.55
C PHE A 219 -16.13 14.10 -2.34
N ALA A 220 -15.22 13.19 -2.72
CA ALA A 220 -14.04 13.51 -3.51
C ALA A 220 -14.38 14.07 -4.89
N CYS A 221 -15.38 13.52 -5.57
CA CYS A 221 -15.89 14.07 -6.84
C CYS A 221 -16.45 15.48 -6.68
N LEU A 222 -17.23 15.73 -5.62
CA LEU A 222 -17.81 17.04 -5.34
C LEU A 222 -16.73 18.08 -5.04
N VAL A 223 -15.81 17.77 -4.13
CA VAL A 223 -14.68 18.66 -3.77
C VAL A 223 -13.88 19.03 -5.02
N ARG A 224 -13.53 18.03 -5.85
CA ARG A 224 -12.79 18.26 -7.09
C ARG A 224 -13.55 19.12 -8.09
N GLY A 225 -14.84 18.88 -8.27
CA GLY A 225 -15.69 19.65 -9.18
C GLY A 225 -15.81 21.13 -8.79
N LEU A 226 -15.82 21.41 -7.48
CA LEU A 226 -15.97 22.77 -6.91
C LEU A 226 -14.64 23.42 -6.50
N PHE A 227 -13.50 22.77 -6.79
CA PHE A 227 -12.21 23.23 -6.29
C PHE A 227 -11.78 24.58 -6.89
N ALA A 228 -12.03 24.79 -8.18
CA ALA A 228 -11.67 26.02 -8.90
C ALA A 228 -12.41 27.26 -8.37
N SER A 229 -13.65 27.10 -7.92
CA SER A 229 -14.45 28.20 -7.32
C SER A 229 -14.04 28.55 -5.89
N GLY A 230 -13.13 27.78 -5.28
CA GLY A 230 -12.79 27.89 -3.85
C GLY A 230 -13.77 27.18 -2.91
N LEU A 231 -15.00 26.91 -3.33
CA LEU A 231 -16.02 26.25 -2.50
C LEU A 231 -15.60 24.83 -2.15
N GLY A 232 -14.95 24.09 -3.07
CA GLY A 232 -14.42 22.77 -2.80
C GLY A 232 -13.38 22.76 -1.68
N LYS A 233 -12.55 23.82 -1.57
CA LYS A 233 -11.58 23.97 -0.47
C LYS A 233 -12.28 24.13 0.88
N CYS A 234 -13.33 24.95 0.93
CA CYS A 234 -14.13 25.14 2.15
C CYS A 234 -14.82 23.85 2.58
N ILE A 235 -15.44 23.13 1.65
CA ILE A 235 -16.08 21.83 1.91
C ILE A 235 -15.06 20.82 2.46
N HIS A 236 -13.89 20.72 1.81
CA HIS A 236 -12.80 19.83 2.24
C HIS A 236 -12.34 20.16 3.67
N TRP A 237 -12.03 21.45 3.93
CA TRP A 237 -11.60 21.90 5.25
C TRP A 237 -12.64 21.59 6.34
N PHE A 238 -13.92 21.91 6.08
CA PHE A 238 -15.01 21.64 7.01
C PHE A 238 -15.17 20.15 7.31
N ALA A 239 -15.15 19.29 6.28
CA ALA A 239 -15.33 17.86 6.45
C ALA A 239 -14.22 17.21 7.28
N TYR A 240 -12.97 17.67 7.12
CA TYR A 240 -11.85 17.20 7.95
C TYR A 240 -11.90 17.77 9.38
N LYS A 241 -12.23 19.06 9.54
CA LYS A 241 -12.35 19.69 10.86
C LYS A 241 -13.44 19.04 11.72
N THR A 242 -14.55 18.66 11.09
CA THR A 242 -15.68 17.99 11.78
C THR A 242 -15.53 16.49 11.87
N LYS A 243 -14.41 15.91 11.38
CA LYS A 243 -14.16 14.45 11.33
C LYS A 243 -15.25 13.67 10.58
N ILE A 244 -16.04 14.32 9.71
CA ILE A 244 -16.92 13.63 8.76
C ILE A 244 -16.09 12.78 7.80
N VAL A 245 -14.94 13.30 7.37
CA VAL A 245 -13.92 12.56 6.65
C VAL A 245 -12.67 12.49 7.52
N VAL A 246 -12.14 11.28 7.72
CA VAL A 246 -10.93 11.03 8.49
C VAL A 246 -9.79 10.68 7.53
N ARG A 247 -8.59 11.15 7.79
CA ARG A 247 -7.41 10.70 7.03
C ARG A 247 -7.17 9.23 7.36
N SER A 248 -6.80 8.45 6.36
CA SER A 248 -6.48 7.03 6.57
C SER A 248 -5.37 6.83 7.63
N ALA A 249 -4.44 7.77 7.70
CA ALA A 249 -3.36 7.78 8.67
C ALA A 249 -3.82 7.95 10.13
N ASP A 250 -4.90 8.70 10.36
CA ASP A 250 -5.39 9.06 11.71
C ASP A 250 -6.35 8.02 12.31
N ASP A 251 -6.61 6.91 11.60
CA ASP A 251 -7.60 5.89 12.00
C ASP A 251 -7.04 4.80 12.94
N GLY A 252 -5.75 4.86 13.30
CA GLY A 252 -5.09 3.82 14.10
C GLY A 252 -4.94 2.48 13.39
N THR A 253 -4.30 1.51 14.03
CA THR A 253 -4.10 0.15 13.50
C THR A 253 -5.10 -0.81 14.13
N HIS A 254 -5.88 -1.49 13.30
CA HIS A 254 -6.97 -2.39 13.72
C HIS A 254 -6.80 -3.79 13.13
N PRO A 255 -5.87 -4.61 13.64
CA PRO A 255 -5.68 -5.99 13.19
C PRO A 255 -6.87 -6.88 13.55
N GLU A 256 -7.68 -6.47 14.51
CA GLU A 256 -8.88 -7.17 15.00
C GLU A 256 -10.11 -7.02 14.10
N ARG A 257 -10.06 -6.20 13.01
CA ARG A 257 -11.23 -5.91 12.17
C ARG A 257 -11.18 -6.57 10.81
N THR A 258 -12.28 -7.23 10.45
CA THR A 258 -12.42 -7.88 9.14
C THR A 258 -12.82 -6.91 8.03
N LEU A 259 -12.49 -7.26 6.77
CA LEU A 259 -12.90 -6.52 5.59
C LEU A 259 -14.42 -6.66 5.36
N PRO A 260 -15.18 -5.56 5.26
CA PRO A 260 -16.59 -5.61 4.89
C PRO A 260 -16.83 -6.29 3.53
N TYR A 261 -17.88 -7.09 3.42
CA TYR A 261 -18.17 -7.88 2.21
C TYR A 261 -18.33 -7.04 0.93
N TRP A 262 -18.83 -5.82 1.03
CA TRP A 262 -18.96 -4.94 -0.12
C TRP A 262 -17.58 -4.45 -0.63
N GLN A 263 -16.63 -4.20 0.27
CA GLN A 263 -15.24 -3.89 -0.08
C GLN A 263 -14.54 -5.12 -0.67
N ALA A 264 -14.78 -6.31 -0.10
CA ALA A 264 -14.26 -7.57 -0.65
C ALA A 264 -14.72 -7.79 -2.10
N LYS A 265 -15.99 -7.47 -2.42
CA LYS A 265 -16.49 -7.53 -3.79
C LYS A 265 -15.76 -6.54 -4.71
N LEU A 266 -15.60 -5.29 -4.29
CA LEU A 266 -14.88 -4.27 -5.08
C LEU A 266 -13.41 -4.64 -5.29
N ALA A 267 -12.73 -5.15 -4.25
CA ALA A 267 -11.34 -5.61 -4.36
C ALA A 267 -11.21 -6.78 -5.35
N TYR A 268 -12.10 -7.77 -5.25
CA TYR A 268 -12.14 -8.90 -6.18
C TYR A 268 -12.28 -8.46 -7.64
N GLU A 269 -13.20 -7.55 -7.92
CA GLU A 269 -13.45 -7.07 -9.28
C GLU A 269 -12.28 -6.25 -9.82
N GLN A 270 -11.61 -5.45 -8.99
CA GLN A 270 -10.42 -4.69 -9.37
C GLN A 270 -9.21 -5.60 -9.59
N LEU A 271 -9.00 -6.59 -8.70
CA LEU A 271 -7.89 -7.54 -8.82
C LEU A 271 -7.98 -8.37 -10.10
N LYS A 272 -9.18 -8.78 -10.52
CA LYS A 272 -9.40 -9.48 -11.80
C LYS A 272 -8.98 -8.68 -13.03
N THR A 273 -8.94 -7.38 -12.94
CA THR A 273 -8.62 -6.49 -14.06
C THR A 273 -7.34 -5.71 -13.84
N ILE A 274 -6.52 -6.12 -12.88
CA ILE A 274 -5.32 -5.40 -12.46
C ILE A 274 -4.33 -5.21 -13.62
N ASP A 275 -4.16 -6.21 -14.48
CA ASP A 275 -3.20 -6.18 -15.59
C ASP A 275 -3.55 -5.08 -16.60
N LYS A 276 -4.85 -4.86 -16.86
CA LYS A 276 -5.31 -3.75 -17.72
C LYS A 276 -4.93 -2.40 -17.11
N LYS A 277 -5.06 -2.26 -15.78
CA LYS A 277 -4.70 -1.05 -15.06
C LYS A 277 -3.20 -0.82 -15.08
N VAL A 278 -2.39 -1.86 -14.89
CA VAL A 278 -0.93 -1.82 -15.00
C VAL A 278 -0.52 -1.41 -16.41
N THR A 279 -1.01 -2.07 -17.45
CA THR A 279 -0.70 -1.75 -18.85
C THR A 279 -0.98 -0.27 -19.18
N MET A 280 -2.11 0.27 -18.70
CA MET A 280 -2.45 1.68 -18.93
C MET A 280 -1.49 2.63 -18.19
N ARG A 281 -1.07 2.29 -16.97
CA ARG A 281 -0.15 3.11 -16.18
C ARG A 281 1.27 3.07 -16.75
N LEU A 282 1.73 1.92 -17.21
CA LEU A 282 3.04 1.78 -17.85
C LEU A 282 3.13 2.60 -19.15
N LYS A 283 2.06 2.68 -19.94
CA LYS A 283 2.01 3.60 -21.10
C LYS A 283 2.23 5.07 -20.71
N ASN A 284 1.66 5.51 -19.59
CA ASN A 284 1.91 6.86 -19.09
C ASN A 284 3.36 7.01 -18.59
N GLN A 285 3.90 6.00 -17.94
CA GLN A 285 5.30 5.97 -17.50
C GLN A 285 6.26 6.10 -18.68
N ASP A 286 6.01 5.40 -19.80
CA ASP A 286 6.82 5.50 -21.03
C ASP A 286 6.90 6.93 -21.55
N ILE A 287 5.82 7.71 -21.43
CA ILE A 287 5.82 9.13 -21.79
C ILE A 287 6.73 9.92 -20.85
N TYR A 288 6.60 9.73 -19.54
CA TYR A 288 7.46 10.41 -18.56
C TYR A 288 8.92 10.04 -18.75
N GLN A 289 9.22 8.77 -19.01
CA GLN A 289 10.57 8.29 -19.22
C GLN A 289 11.25 8.94 -20.44
N LYS A 290 10.50 9.18 -21.50
CA LYS A 290 11.01 9.86 -22.71
C LYS A 290 11.23 11.35 -22.51
N GLU A 291 10.34 12.00 -21.76
CA GLU A 291 10.33 13.46 -21.61
C GLU A 291 11.15 13.97 -20.41
N LEU A 292 11.38 13.13 -19.41
CA LEU A 292 11.94 13.49 -18.10
C LEU A 292 13.12 12.61 -17.69
N THR A 293 13.93 12.14 -18.64
CA THR A 293 15.04 11.20 -18.42
C THR A 293 16.03 11.69 -17.37
N ASP A 294 16.37 12.98 -17.39
CA ASP A 294 17.41 13.56 -16.53
C ASP A 294 17.01 13.66 -15.04
N PHE A 295 15.72 13.47 -14.74
CA PHE A 295 15.15 13.63 -13.39
C PHE A 295 14.63 12.32 -12.80
N SER A 296 14.65 11.23 -13.57
CA SER A 296 14.03 9.98 -13.16
C SER A 296 14.95 9.15 -12.27
N VAL A 297 14.34 8.53 -11.28
CA VAL A 297 14.90 7.41 -10.52
C VAL A 297 14.61 6.11 -11.28
N ALA A 298 14.91 4.96 -10.70
CA ALA A 298 14.58 3.66 -11.27
C ALA A 298 13.09 3.53 -11.62
N ALA A 299 12.78 2.80 -12.68
CA ALA A 299 11.43 2.66 -13.19
C ALA A 299 10.54 1.77 -12.31
N SER A 300 9.28 2.17 -12.12
CA SER A 300 8.26 1.34 -11.49
C SER A 300 7.85 0.16 -12.38
N SER A 301 7.69 -1.02 -11.83
CA SER A 301 7.24 -2.20 -12.57
C SER A 301 5.72 -2.26 -12.82
N ASN A 302 4.95 -1.40 -12.18
CA ASN A 302 3.49 -1.33 -12.33
C ASN A 302 2.95 0.08 -12.62
N GLY A 303 3.83 1.08 -12.77
CA GLY A 303 3.48 2.46 -13.07
C GLY A 303 2.66 3.15 -11.98
N VAL A 304 2.72 2.71 -10.72
CA VAL A 304 1.93 3.29 -9.62
C VAL A 304 2.33 4.72 -9.33
N ARG A 305 3.61 5.03 -9.39
CA ARG A 305 4.20 6.34 -9.16
C ARG A 305 5.40 6.56 -10.10
N TRP A 306 5.67 7.83 -10.38
CA TRP A 306 6.87 8.24 -11.11
C TRP A 306 7.61 9.29 -10.27
N PRO A 307 8.61 8.88 -9.48
CA PRO A 307 9.40 9.81 -8.68
C PRO A 307 10.35 10.63 -9.55
N LEU A 308 10.50 11.90 -9.23
CA LEU A 308 11.45 12.82 -9.84
C LEU A 308 12.35 13.40 -8.76
N LEU A 309 13.67 13.37 -8.99
CA LEU A 309 14.65 14.08 -8.17
C LEU A 309 14.89 15.45 -8.77
N VAL A 310 14.56 16.50 -8.02
CA VAL A 310 14.70 17.89 -8.47
C VAL A 310 15.42 18.72 -7.41
N GLU A 311 16.29 19.63 -7.82
CA GLU A 311 17.04 20.50 -6.91
C GLU A 311 16.12 21.54 -6.25
N ASN A 312 15.26 22.21 -7.04
CA ASN A 312 14.36 23.27 -6.60
C ASN A 312 12.91 22.82 -6.53
N ARG A 313 12.60 21.90 -5.59
CA ARG A 313 11.27 21.32 -5.41
C ARG A 313 10.15 22.37 -5.35
N SER A 314 10.32 23.42 -4.54
CA SER A 314 9.30 24.46 -4.36
C SER A 314 9.00 25.21 -5.66
N GLU A 315 9.99 25.50 -6.49
CA GLU A 315 9.83 26.14 -7.78
C GLU A 315 9.06 25.24 -8.78
N VAL A 316 9.45 23.95 -8.84
CA VAL A 316 8.79 22.95 -9.69
C VAL A 316 7.32 22.82 -9.32
N LEU A 317 7.00 22.70 -8.02
CA LEU A 317 5.62 22.61 -7.54
C LEU A 317 4.82 23.88 -7.85
N ALA A 318 5.43 25.07 -7.76
CA ALA A 318 4.78 26.32 -8.12
C ALA A 318 4.43 26.39 -9.62
N LYS A 319 5.36 25.97 -10.49
CA LYS A 319 5.15 25.88 -11.95
C LYS A 319 4.07 24.86 -12.32
N LEU A 320 4.11 23.67 -11.70
CA LEU A 320 3.07 22.65 -11.90
C LEU A 320 1.69 23.17 -11.49
N LYS A 321 1.60 23.86 -10.35
CA LYS A 321 0.36 24.46 -9.86
C LYS A 321 -0.20 25.52 -10.82
N GLN A 322 0.67 26.37 -11.39
CA GLN A 322 0.28 27.35 -12.42
C GLN A 322 -0.29 26.65 -13.66
N ALA A 323 0.26 25.49 -14.04
CA ALA A 323 -0.23 24.65 -15.12
C ALA A 323 -1.49 23.83 -14.76
N GLY A 324 -2.06 24.01 -13.55
CA GLY A 324 -3.21 23.27 -13.07
C GLY A 324 -2.93 21.83 -12.63
N VAL A 325 -1.65 21.50 -12.40
CA VAL A 325 -1.22 20.19 -11.86
C VAL A 325 -0.84 20.36 -10.39
N TYR A 326 -1.49 19.59 -9.53
CA TYR A 326 -1.25 19.59 -8.09
C TYR A 326 -0.52 18.33 -7.70
N ALA A 327 0.81 18.44 -7.50
CA ALA A 327 1.68 17.36 -7.06
C ALA A 327 1.95 17.46 -5.55
N GLU A 328 2.25 16.35 -4.92
CA GLU A 328 2.76 16.30 -3.55
C GLU A 328 4.26 16.56 -3.55
N ASP A 329 4.74 17.19 -2.47
CA ASP A 329 6.14 17.49 -2.31
C ASP A 329 6.86 16.48 -1.42
N VAL A 330 6.20 15.89 -0.44
CA VAL A 330 6.74 14.86 0.44
C VAL A 330 5.72 13.73 0.55
N TRP A 331 6.15 12.52 0.21
CA TRP A 331 5.30 11.34 0.35
C TRP A 331 5.45 10.67 1.72
N TYR A 332 6.67 10.69 2.26
CA TYR A 332 6.98 10.15 3.57
C TYR A 332 7.79 11.18 4.36
N GLU A 333 7.37 11.45 5.59
CA GLU A 333 8.25 12.02 6.58
C GLU A 333 9.16 10.91 7.08
N VAL A 334 10.45 11.23 7.22
CA VAL A 334 11.41 10.26 7.75
C VAL A 334 10.93 9.86 9.15
N PRO A 335 10.78 8.56 9.45
CA PRO A 335 10.48 8.13 10.80
C PRO A 335 11.65 8.57 11.69
N VAL A 336 11.37 9.38 12.67
CA VAL A 336 12.35 9.83 13.66
C VAL A 336 12.35 8.86 14.83
#